data_e9f4e9f6de5d4a0537751c86e5984db0
#
_entry.id   e9f4e9f6de5d4a0537751c86e5984db0
#
_cell.length_a   1.000
_cell.length_b   1.000
_cell.length_c   1.000
_cell.angle_alpha   90.00
_cell.angle_beta   90.00
_cell.angle_gamma   90.00
#
_symmetry.space_group_name_H-M   'P 1'
#
loop_
_entity.id
_entity.type
_entity.pdbx_description
1 polymer ?
#
loop_
_entity_poly.entity_id
_entity_poly.type
_entity_poly.pdbx_seq_one_letter_code
_entity_poly.pdbx_strand_id
1 'polypeptide(L)'
;MKLTLKEMEKLMLHTAGELARKRKARGLRLNYTEAIALISSELMEYARDGKQVTELMELGRKILSADDVMDGVPQMIHDIQIEATFKDGTKLVTVHDPIISKQEAGK
;
A
#
# COMPACT_ATOMS: atom_id res chain seq x y z
N MET A 1 17.57 -9.58 20.50
CA MET A 1 17.17 -8.50 19.60
C MET A 1 16.03 -7.72 20.24
N LYS A 2 16.20 -6.42 20.32
CA LYS A 2 15.17 -5.57 20.93
C LYS A 2 14.59 -4.67 19.86
N LEU A 3 13.37 -5.01 19.43
CA LEU A 3 12.62 -4.21 18.47
C LEU A 3 11.58 -3.37 19.23
N THR A 4 11.41 -2.13 18.80
CA THR A 4 10.31 -1.30 19.30
C THR A 4 8.98 -1.84 18.76
N LEU A 5 7.88 -1.44 19.40
CA LEU A 5 6.55 -1.82 18.95
C LEU A 5 6.30 -1.36 17.51
N LYS A 6 6.74 -0.14 17.17
CA LYS A 6 6.61 0.37 15.79
C LYS A 6 7.41 -0.46 14.79
N GLU A 7 8.60 -0.89 15.16
CA GLU A 7 9.41 -1.73 14.27
C GLU A 7 8.76 -3.09 14.05
N MET A 8 8.18 -3.69 15.10
CA MET A 8 7.44 -4.95 14.97
C MET A 8 6.23 -4.79 14.07
N GLU A 9 5.49 -3.70 14.21
CA GLU A 9 4.33 -3.42 13.37
C GLU A 9 4.71 -3.29 11.90
N LYS A 10 5.82 -2.63 11.61
CA LYS A 10 6.33 -2.49 10.23
C LYS A 10 6.75 -3.83 9.65
N LEU A 11 7.38 -4.69 10.46
CA LEU A 11 7.75 -6.04 10.01
C LEU A 11 6.52 -6.91 9.75
N MET A 12 5.50 -6.80 10.60
CA MET A 12 4.24 -7.52 10.39
C MET A 12 3.56 -7.05 9.11
N LEU A 13 3.57 -5.74 8.87
CA LEU A 13 3.02 -5.18 7.65
C LEU A 13 3.78 -5.68 6.41
N HIS A 14 5.10 -5.73 6.48
CA HIS A 14 5.93 -6.28 5.41
C HIS A 14 5.56 -7.73 5.12
N THR A 15 5.42 -8.54 6.17
CA THR A 15 5.05 -9.95 6.02
C THR A 15 3.67 -10.11 5.39
N ALA A 16 2.70 -9.32 5.85
CA ALA A 16 1.35 -9.34 5.28
C ALA A 16 1.35 -8.91 3.81
N GLY A 17 2.13 -7.88 3.47
CA GLY A 17 2.28 -7.41 2.10
C GLY A 17 2.91 -8.45 1.19
N GLU A 18 3.93 -9.16 1.66
CA GLU A 18 4.57 -10.24 0.89
C GLU A 18 3.61 -11.41 0.66
N LEU A 19 2.82 -11.76 1.67
CA LEU A 19 1.80 -12.79 1.50
C LEU A 19 0.78 -12.38 0.45
N ALA A 20 0.32 -11.13 0.50
CA ALA A 20 -0.62 -10.61 -0.50
C ALA A 20 0.01 -10.64 -1.90
N ARG A 21 1.28 -10.26 -2.04
CA ARG A 21 1.98 -10.29 -3.32
C ARG A 21 2.04 -11.70 -3.90
N LYS A 22 2.33 -12.70 -3.07
CA LYS A 22 2.36 -14.09 -3.50
C LYS A 22 0.99 -14.57 -3.97
N ARG A 23 -0.08 -14.16 -3.27
CA ARG A 23 -1.45 -14.51 -3.68
C ARG A 23 -1.81 -13.87 -4.99
N LYS A 24 -1.48 -12.59 -5.17
CA LYS A 24 -1.69 -11.89 -6.43
C LYS A 24 -0.95 -12.59 -7.58
N ALA A 25 0.30 -13.00 -7.34
CA ALA A 25 1.12 -13.69 -8.36
C ALA A 25 0.50 -15.01 -8.80
N ARG A 26 -0.29 -15.66 -7.95
CA ARG A 26 -1.01 -16.89 -8.31
C ARG A 26 -2.35 -16.61 -9.01
N GLY A 27 -2.64 -15.36 -9.32
CA GLY A 27 -3.87 -14.97 -9.97
C GLY A 27 -5.07 -14.77 -9.06
N LEU A 28 -4.86 -14.75 -7.75
CA LEU A 28 -5.94 -14.51 -6.80
C LEU A 28 -6.22 -13.01 -6.71
N ARG A 29 -7.50 -12.65 -6.64
CA ARG A 29 -7.91 -11.27 -6.39
C ARG A 29 -7.82 -11.00 -4.90
N LEU A 30 -7.22 -9.88 -4.54
CA LEU A 30 -6.95 -9.54 -3.14
C LEU A 30 -8.20 -9.02 -2.44
N ASN A 31 -8.34 -9.39 -1.16
CA ASN A 31 -9.38 -8.83 -0.31
C ASN A 31 -8.94 -7.47 0.25
N TYR A 32 -9.81 -6.83 1.02
CA TYR A 32 -9.58 -5.51 1.60
C TYR A 32 -8.26 -5.43 2.38
N THR A 33 -8.05 -6.37 3.30
CA THR A 33 -6.86 -6.37 4.16
C THR A 33 -5.59 -6.62 3.37
N GLU A 34 -5.64 -7.55 2.43
CA GLU A 34 -4.50 -7.86 1.58
C GLU A 34 -4.10 -6.68 0.70
N ALA A 35 -5.10 -5.98 0.15
CA ALA A 35 -4.84 -4.80 -0.68
C ALA A 35 -4.16 -3.69 0.12
N ILE A 36 -4.67 -3.40 1.31
CA ILE A 36 -4.06 -2.38 2.19
C ILE A 36 -2.63 -2.77 2.55
N ALA A 37 -2.41 -4.03 2.92
CA ALA A 37 -1.08 -4.49 3.32
C ALA A 37 -0.07 -4.38 2.17
N LEU A 38 -0.46 -4.75 0.97
CA LEU A 38 0.44 -4.70 -0.18
C LEU A 38 0.79 -3.26 -0.52
N ILE A 39 -0.19 -2.39 -0.62
CA ILE A 39 0.05 -0.98 -0.95
C ILE A 39 0.91 -0.33 0.12
N SER A 40 0.56 -0.51 1.39
CA SER A 40 1.29 0.11 2.49
C SER A 40 2.74 -0.34 2.55
N SER A 41 3.01 -1.64 2.38
CA SER A 41 4.38 -2.15 2.41
C SER A 41 5.21 -1.64 1.23
N GLU A 42 4.61 -1.51 0.04
CA GLU A 42 5.29 -0.94 -1.12
C GLU A 42 5.65 0.53 -0.89
N LEU A 43 4.73 1.30 -0.31
CA LEU A 43 4.99 2.71 -0.02
C LEU A 43 6.16 2.88 0.94
N MET A 44 6.25 2.01 1.96
CA MET A 44 7.35 2.06 2.90
C MET A 44 8.69 1.78 2.22
N GLU A 45 8.72 0.87 1.27
CA GLU A 45 9.93 0.57 0.51
C GLU A 45 10.29 1.73 -0.43
N TYR A 46 9.32 2.38 -1.05
CA TYR A 46 9.59 3.57 -1.86
C TYR A 46 10.23 4.68 -1.03
N ALA A 47 9.75 4.87 0.20
CA ALA A 47 10.35 5.86 1.10
C ALA A 47 11.80 5.46 1.44
N ARG A 48 12.06 4.18 1.68
CA ARG A 48 13.39 3.68 1.96
C ARG A 48 14.33 3.84 0.76
N ASP A 49 13.78 3.73 -0.44
CA ASP A 49 14.53 3.95 -1.69
C ASP A 49 14.90 5.42 -1.91
N GLY A 50 14.36 6.33 -1.12
CA GLY A 50 14.66 7.75 -1.20
C GLY A 50 13.65 8.58 -1.97
N LYS A 51 12.50 8.02 -2.33
CA LYS A 51 11.45 8.78 -3.02
C LYS A 51 10.79 9.75 -2.06
N GLN A 52 10.27 10.86 -2.60
CA GLN A 52 9.65 11.92 -1.82
C GLN A 52 8.15 11.63 -1.58
N VAL A 53 7.58 12.34 -0.61
CA VAL A 53 6.16 12.19 -0.25
C VAL A 53 5.26 12.33 -1.48
N THR A 54 5.48 13.35 -2.30
CA THR A 54 4.66 13.59 -3.50
C THR A 54 4.74 12.44 -4.49
N GLU A 55 5.91 11.82 -4.63
CA GLU A 55 6.08 10.64 -5.48
C GLU A 55 5.30 9.44 -4.94
N LEU A 56 5.33 9.24 -3.62
CA LEU A 56 4.58 8.15 -2.99
C LEU A 56 3.08 8.32 -3.20
N MET A 57 2.58 9.55 -3.10
CA MET A 57 1.16 9.82 -3.31
C MET A 57 0.70 9.44 -4.73
N GLU A 58 1.56 9.64 -5.72
CA GLU A 58 1.26 9.24 -7.09
C GLU A 58 1.45 7.75 -7.31
N LEU A 59 2.59 7.21 -6.89
CA LEU A 59 2.92 5.79 -7.07
C LEU A 59 1.94 4.89 -6.36
N GLY A 60 1.45 5.30 -5.19
CA GLY A 60 0.48 4.53 -4.41
C GLY A 60 -0.81 4.24 -5.16
N ARG A 61 -1.15 5.05 -6.15
CA ARG A 61 -2.35 4.86 -6.97
C ARG A 61 -2.13 3.95 -8.17
N LYS A 62 -0.91 3.44 -8.34
CA LYS A 62 -0.52 2.60 -9.47
C LYS A 62 -0.09 1.20 -9.05
N ILE A 63 -0.13 0.89 -7.76
CA ILE A 63 0.32 -0.41 -7.25
C ILE A 63 -0.70 -1.50 -7.59
N LEU A 64 -1.98 -1.24 -7.36
CA LEU A 64 -3.07 -2.19 -7.64
C LEU A 64 -4.11 -1.54 -8.53
N SER A 65 -4.62 -2.32 -9.48
CA SER A 65 -5.76 -1.94 -10.30
C SER A 65 -7.03 -2.57 -9.74
N ALA A 66 -8.19 -2.14 -10.25
CA ALA A 66 -9.47 -2.72 -9.86
C ALA A 66 -9.55 -4.22 -10.18
N ASP A 67 -8.82 -4.68 -11.20
CA ASP A 67 -8.82 -6.09 -11.57
C ASP A 67 -7.99 -6.97 -10.64
N ASP A 68 -7.11 -6.37 -9.85
CA ASP A 68 -6.25 -7.09 -8.90
C ASP A 68 -6.97 -7.43 -7.59
N VAL A 69 -8.14 -6.87 -7.36
CA VAL A 69 -8.85 -6.97 -6.08
C VAL A 69 -10.27 -7.48 -6.27
N MET A 70 -10.85 -7.95 -5.16
CA MET A 70 -12.22 -8.43 -5.15
C MET A 70 -13.20 -7.28 -5.40
N ASP A 71 -14.39 -7.62 -5.88
CA ASP A 71 -15.43 -6.61 -6.13
C ASP A 71 -15.76 -5.86 -4.83
N GLY A 72 -15.90 -4.55 -4.95
CA GLY A 72 -16.21 -3.68 -3.82
C GLY A 72 -14.99 -3.17 -3.07
N VAL A 73 -13.82 -3.79 -3.21
CA VAL A 73 -12.62 -3.35 -2.50
C VAL A 73 -12.20 -1.92 -2.89
N PRO A 74 -12.21 -1.52 -4.18
CA PRO A 74 -11.83 -0.15 -4.52
C PRO A 74 -12.66 0.90 -3.82
N GLN A 75 -13.96 0.65 -3.66
CA GLN A 75 -14.89 1.59 -3.03
C GLN A 75 -14.76 1.60 -1.50
N MET A 76 -14.20 0.54 -0.92
CA MET A 76 -13.99 0.45 0.53
C MET A 76 -12.76 1.19 1.00
N ILE A 77 -11.78 1.39 0.11
CA ILE A 77 -10.50 2.04 0.48
C ILE A 77 -10.51 3.46 -0.06
N HIS A 78 -10.88 4.42 0.79
CA HIS A 78 -10.87 5.83 0.42
C HIS A 78 -9.47 6.41 0.50
N ASP A 79 -8.75 6.10 1.58
CA ASP A 79 -7.40 6.58 1.81
C ASP A 79 -6.57 5.49 2.45
N ILE A 80 -5.27 5.54 2.19
CA ILE A 80 -4.28 4.77 2.94
C ILE A 80 -3.31 5.76 3.54
N GLN A 81 -3.12 5.66 4.86
CA GLN A 81 -2.17 6.50 5.59
C GLN A 81 -1.06 5.62 6.17
N ILE A 82 0.16 6.01 5.93
CA ILE A 82 1.32 5.35 6.54
C ILE A 82 2.24 6.40 7.14
N GLU A 83 2.96 5.98 8.19
CA GLU A 83 4.07 6.74 8.72
C GLU A 83 5.35 6.11 8.18
N ALA A 84 6.14 6.88 7.45
CA ALA A 84 7.36 6.40 6.82
C ALA A 84 8.51 7.33 7.11
N THR A 85 9.73 6.78 7.10
CA THR A 85 10.95 7.55 7.36
C THR A 85 11.60 7.93 6.05
N PHE A 86 11.71 9.22 5.84
CA PHE A 86 12.37 9.84 4.68
C PHE A 86 13.74 10.37 5.09
N LYS A 87 14.51 10.88 4.14
CA LYS A 87 15.84 11.43 4.43
C LYS A 87 15.81 12.57 5.43
N ASP A 88 14.73 13.36 5.41
CA ASP A 88 14.56 14.52 6.28
C ASP A 88 13.62 14.27 7.47
N GLY A 89 13.37 13.00 7.78
CA GLY A 89 12.61 12.62 8.97
C GLY A 89 11.38 11.78 8.70
N THR A 90 10.67 11.46 9.78
CA THR A 90 9.46 10.66 9.72
C THR A 90 8.27 11.54 9.36
N LYS A 91 7.47 11.10 8.39
CA LYS A 91 6.31 11.84 7.90
C LYS A 91 5.13 10.93 7.70
N LEU A 92 3.94 11.50 7.84
CA LEU A 92 2.68 10.84 7.50
C LEU A 92 2.41 11.03 6.01
N VAL A 93 2.16 9.93 5.31
CA VAL A 93 1.81 9.95 3.89
C VAL A 93 0.38 9.48 3.74
N THR A 94 -0.44 10.24 3.02
CA THR A 94 -1.81 9.86 2.70
C THR A 94 -1.93 9.67 1.19
N VAL A 95 -2.39 8.50 0.78
CA VAL A 95 -2.70 8.21 -0.62
C VAL A 95 -4.22 8.19 -0.75
N HIS A 96 -4.76 9.11 -1.54
CA HIS A 96 -6.20 9.20 -1.77
C HIS A 96 -6.62 8.28 -2.90
N ASP A 97 -7.71 7.55 -2.71
CA ASP A 97 -8.30 6.65 -3.71
C ASP A 97 -7.22 5.77 -4.37
N PRO A 98 -6.53 4.93 -3.58
CA PRO A 98 -5.36 4.20 -4.09
C PRO A 98 -5.69 3.18 -5.17
N ILE A 99 -6.93 2.70 -5.23
CA ILE A 99 -7.38 1.78 -6.28
C ILE A 99 -8.50 2.45 -7.04
N ILE A 100 -8.21 2.82 -8.29
CA ILE A 100 -9.20 3.50 -9.15
C ILE A 100 -10.24 2.46 -9.57
N SER A 101 -11.52 2.77 -9.34
CA SER A 101 -12.61 1.89 -9.73
C SER A 101 -12.69 1.77 -11.25
N LYS A 102 -13.28 0.67 -11.73
CA LYS A 102 -13.46 0.47 -13.18
C LYS A 102 -14.28 1.59 -13.81
N GLN A 103 -15.25 2.14 -13.08
CA GLN A 103 -16.07 3.24 -13.56
C GLN A 103 -15.26 4.51 -13.76
N GLU A 104 -14.36 4.81 -12.82
CA GLU A 104 -13.46 5.96 -12.92
C GLU A 104 -12.41 5.75 -13.99
N ALA A 105 -11.86 4.54 -14.09
CA ALA A 105 -10.85 4.22 -15.08
C ALA A 105 -11.39 4.29 -16.52
N GLY A 106 -12.69 4.11 -16.70
CA GLY A 106 -13.35 4.19 -17.99
C GLY A 106 -13.70 5.59 -18.48
N LYS A 107 -13.38 6.61 -17.67
CA LYS A 107 -13.67 8.00 -18.04
C LYS A 107 -12.53 8.66 -18.82
#